data_f1b4eadaa647578c50bb172f3afafc04
#
_entry.id   f1b4eadaa647578c50bb172f3afafc04
#
_cell.length_a   1.000
_cell.length_b   1.000
_cell.length_c   1.000
_cell.angle_alpha   90.00
_cell.angle_beta   90.00
_cell.angle_gamma   90.00
#
_symmetry.space_group_name_H-M   'P 1'
#
loop_
_entity.id
_entity.type
_entity.pdbx_description
1 polymer ?
#
loop_
_entity_poly.entity_id
_entity_poly.type
_entity_poly.pdbx_seq_one_letter_code
_entity_poly.pdbx_strand_id
1 'polypeptide(L)'
;MYIGLISDTHGLFDNELCKFLEPVEQIWHAGDFGNEHTLDEIAAFKPLIGVYGNCDDWDVREKVPLYQSFNSGGMKVLMTHIGGFPGRYDYNAFKLIEEIKPDIFVCGHSHILRVMNDKKRNIMVLNPGAAGVMGFHTVRTALRFKI
;
A
#
# COMPACT_ATOMS: atom_id res chain seq x y z
N MET A 1 11.62 1.75 -12.62
CA MET A 1 10.87 2.78 -11.87
C MET A 1 11.18 2.67 -10.38
N TYR A 2 11.39 3.80 -9.69
CA TYR A 2 11.67 3.80 -8.25
C TYR A 2 10.39 4.12 -7.48
N ILE A 3 9.92 3.17 -6.69
CA ILE A 3 8.63 3.19 -6.01
C ILE A 3 8.80 3.47 -4.53
N GLY A 4 7.96 4.34 -3.98
CA GLY A 4 7.73 4.48 -2.55
C GLY A 4 6.42 3.80 -2.17
N LEU A 5 6.46 2.83 -1.28
CA LEU A 5 5.27 2.13 -0.80
C LEU A 5 5.01 2.50 0.65
N ILE A 6 3.82 3.03 0.90
CA ILE A 6 3.34 3.45 2.21
C ILE A 6 1.92 2.96 2.45
N SER A 7 1.49 2.95 3.69
CA SER A 7 0.13 2.62 4.11
C SER A 7 -0.17 3.22 5.48
N ASP A 8 -1.44 3.30 5.83
CA ASP A 8 -1.86 3.62 7.19
C ASP A 8 -1.24 4.94 7.69
N THR A 9 -1.35 5.98 6.87
CA THR A 9 -0.90 7.34 7.19
C THR A 9 -1.80 8.01 8.22
N HIS A 10 -3.10 7.68 8.23
CA HIS A 10 -4.09 8.20 9.17
C HIS A 10 -3.98 9.71 9.40
N GLY A 11 -3.90 10.47 8.31
CA GLY A 11 -3.85 11.94 8.34
C GLY A 11 -2.47 12.54 8.49
N LEU A 12 -1.40 11.73 8.52
CA LEU A 12 -0.03 12.22 8.69
C LEU A 12 0.79 12.10 7.40
N PHE A 13 1.14 13.24 6.82
CA PHE A 13 2.09 13.34 5.71
C PHE A 13 3.08 14.45 6.02
N ASP A 14 4.07 14.14 6.86
CA ASP A 14 5.01 15.09 7.44
C ASP A 14 6.33 15.18 6.66
N ASN A 15 7.20 16.12 7.09
CA ASN A 15 8.50 16.33 6.47
C ASN A 15 9.40 15.11 6.48
N GLU A 16 9.32 14.26 7.49
CA GLU A 16 10.10 13.03 7.57
C GLU A 16 9.71 12.06 6.46
N LEU A 17 8.40 11.88 6.26
CA LEU A 17 7.88 11.04 5.19
C LEU A 17 8.18 11.63 3.81
N CYS A 18 8.05 12.96 3.64
CA CYS A 18 8.43 13.64 2.41
C CYS A 18 9.91 13.43 2.06
N LYS A 19 10.81 13.56 3.02
CA LYS A 19 12.25 13.30 2.80
C LYS A 19 12.52 11.87 2.40
N PHE A 20 11.83 10.92 3.06
CA PHE A 20 11.95 9.51 2.71
C PHE A 20 11.48 9.25 1.26
N LEU A 21 10.39 9.90 0.84
CA LEU A 21 9.79 9.69 -0.48
C LEU A 21 10.35 10.62 -1.58
N GLU A 22 11.20 11.58 -1.23
CA GLU A 22 11.75 12.52 -2.20
C GLU A 22 12.39 11.87 -3.43
N PRO A 23 13.23 10.83 -3.30
CA PRO A 23 13.91 10.24 -4.45
C PRO A 23 13.04 9.29 -5.31
N VAL A 24 11.80 8.97 -4.90
CA VAL A 24 10.95 8.04 -5.65
C VAL A 24 10.27 8.73 -6.84
N GLU A 25 9.94 7.97 -7.85
CA GLU A 25 9.24 8.44 -9.05
C GLU A 25 7.73 8.33 -8.91
N GLN A 26 7.25 7.38 -8.10
CA GLN A 26 5.83 7.12 -7.89
C GLN A 26 5.59 6.61 -6.46
N ILE A 27 4.45 6.97 -5.88
CA ILE A 27 4.00 6.48 -4.59
C ILE A 27 2.87 5.46 -4.78
N TRP A 28 2.96 4.34 -4.09
CA TRP A 28 1.86 3.40 -3.89
C TRP A 28 1.39 3.51 -2.45
N HIS A 29 0.08 3.70 -2.26
CA HIS A 29 -0.53 3.82 -0.94
C HIS A 29 -1.57 2.71 -0.73
N ALA A 30 -1.31 1.82 0.21
CA ALA A 30 -2.12 0.63 0.46
C ALA A 30 -3.30 0.86 1.42
N GLY A 31 -3.81 2.10 1.52
CA GLY A 31 -5.05 2.40 2.23
C GLY A 31 -4.89 3.01 3.62
N ASP A 32 -6.00 3.46 4.17
CA ASP A 32 -6.09 4.23 5.41
C ASP A 32 -5.28 5.53 5.34
N PHE A 33 -5.65 6.36 4.36
CA PHE A 33 -5.11 7.73 4.21
C PHE A 33 -5.44 8.59 5.43
N GLY A 34 -6.64 8.41 5.99
CA GLY A 34 -7.16 9.16 7.12
C GLY A 34 -8.15 10.24 6.71
N ASN A 35 -7.88 11.00 5.65
CA ASN A 35 -8.77 12.01 5.11
C ASN A 35 -8.38 12.39 3.68
N GLU A 36 -9.28 13.09 2.99
CA GLU A 36 -9.08 13.57 1.62
C GLU A 36 -7.88 14.51 1.49
N HIS A 37 -7.68 15.38 2.47
CA HIS A 37 -6.58 16.34 2.46
C HIS A 37 -5.21 15.62 2.39
N THR A 38 -5.02 14.58 3.19
CA THR A 38 -3.79 13.77 3.17
C THR A 38 -3.60 13.07 1.83
N LEU A 39 -4.67 12.53 1.24
CA LEU A 39 -4.60 11.93 -0.09
C LEU A 39 -4.17 12.97 -1.13
N ASP A 40 -4.76 14.17 -1.10
CA ASP A 40 -4.45 15.24 -2.05
C ASP A 40 -3.01 15.76 -1.88
N GLU A 41 -2.50 15.87 -0.66
CA GLU A 41 -1.10 16.22 -0.40
C GLU A 41 -0.13 15.20 -0.99
N ILE A 42 -0.40 13.91 -0.80
CA ILE A 42 0.43 12.83 -1.36
C ILE A 42 0.39 12.85 -2.89
N ALA A 43 -0.80 13.01 -3.47
CA ALA A 43 -0.98 13.06 -4.92
C ALA A 43 -0.33 14.29 -5.56
N ALA A 44 -0.30 15.41 -4.86
CA ALA A 44 0.41 16.62 -5.30
C ALA A 44 1.94 16.48 -5.19
N PHE A 45 2.42 15.66 -4.26
CA PHE A 45 3.85 15.45 -4.04
C PHE A 45 4.47 14.54 -5.13
N LYS A 46 3.83 13.42 -5.45
CA LYS A 46 4.30 12.46 -6.49
C LYS A 46 3.10 11.77 -7.15
N PRO A 47 3.26 11.25 -8.38
CA PRO A 47 2.24 10.38 -8.98
C PRO A 47 1.84 9.27 -8.02
N LEU A 48 0.53 9.10 -7.80
CA LEU A 48 -0.04 8.22 -6.78
C LEU A 48 -0.86 7.10 -7.41
N ILE A 49 -0.62 5.87 -7.00
CA ILE A 49 -1.55 4.74 -7.13
C ILE A 49 -1.97 4.35 -5.72
N GLY A 50 -3.27 4.29 -5.45
CA GLY A 50 -3.75 3.98 -4.12
C GLY A 50 -5.04 3.19 -4.10
N VAL A 51 -5.33 2.62 -2.93
CA VAL A 51 -6.61 1.99 -2.60
C VAL A 51 -7.11 2.57 -1.30
N TYR A 52 -8.43 2.55 -1.05
CA TYR A 52 -8.92 2.97 0.25
C TYR A 52 -8.84 1.83 1.27
N GLY A 53 -8.73 2.19 2.55
CA GLY A 53 -8.77 1.28 3.67
C GLY A 53 -10.11 1.29 4.40
N ASN A 54 -10.23 0.43 5.41
CA ASN A 54 -11.46 0.30 6.19
C ASN A 54 -11.78 1.55 7.03
N CYS A 55 -10.78 2.35 7.39
CA CYS A 55 -10.98 3.61 8.12
C CYS A 55 -11.25 4.81 7.22
N ASP A 56 -11.03 4.68 5.91
CA ASP A 56 -11.26 5.78 4.97
C ASP A 56 -12.75 6.00 4.73
N ASP A 57 -13.15 7.28 4.74
CA ASP A 57 -14.53 7.70 4.51
C ASP A 57 -14.86 7.87 3.02
N TRP A 58 -16.06 8.38 2.76
CA TRP A 58 -16.58 8.57 1.41
C TRP A 58 -15.70 9.44 0.51
N ASP A 59 -15.14 10.53 1.02
CA ASP A 59 -14.34 11.47 0.23
C ASP A 59 -13.08 10.80 -0.33
N VAL A 60 -12.44 9.94 0.46
CA VAL A 60 -11.29 9.14 0.01
C VAL A 60 -11.74 8.05 -0.96
N ARG A 61 -12.84 7.35 -0.64
CA ARG A 61 -13.35 6.23 -1.46
C ARG A 61 -13.81 6.65 -2.86
N GLU A 62 -14.22 7.89 -3.04
CA GLU A 62 -14.53 8.44 -4.35
C GLU A 62 -13.28 8.62 -5.24
N LYS A 63 -12.12 8.80 -4.64
CA LYS A 63 -10.86 9.12 -5.35
C LYS A 63 -10.02 7.89 -5.67
N VAL A 64 -10.09 6.85 -4.86
CA VAL A 64 -9.32 5.62 -5.03
C VAL A 64 -10.22 4.39 -4.81
N PRO A 65 -10.00 3.29 -5.53
CA PRO A 65 -10.85 2.10 -5.43
C PRO A 65 -10.51 1.23 -4.21
N LEU A 66 -11.36 0.22 -3.97
CA LEU A 66 -11.15 -0.79 -2.94
C LEU A 66 -9.90 -1.63 -3.19
N TYR A 67 -9.64 -1.98 -4.44
CA TYR A 67 -8.42 -2.66 -4.88
C TYR A 67 -8.04 -2.19 -6.28
N GLN A 68 -6.77 -2.36 -6.63
CA GLN A 68 -6.27 -2.10 -7.98
C GLN A 68 -5.41 -3.24 -8.48
N SER A 69 -5.56 -3.55 -9.78
CA SER A 69 -4.61 -4.38 -10.52
C SER A 69 -4.02 -3.55 -11.65
N PHE A 70 -2.70 -3.49 -11.71
CA PHE A 70 -1.97 -2.69 -12.70
C PHE A 70 -0.63 -3.32 -13.04
N ASN A 71 0.01 -2.83 -14.11
CA ASN A 71 1.35 -3.27 -14.50
C ASN A 71 2.38 -2.20 -14.14
N SER A 72 3.51 -2.62 -13.59
CA SER A 72 4.66 -1.76 -13.32
C SER A 72 5.95 -2.54 -13.56
N GLY A 73 6.87 -1.97 -14.36
CA GLY A 73 8.14 -2.63 -14.69
C GLY A 73 8.00 -4.00 -15.34
N GLY A 74 6.88 -4.26 -16.04
CA GLY A 74 6.58 -5.58 -16.61
C GLY A 74 5.96 -6.59 -15.63
N MET A 75 5.81 -6.22 -14.36
CA MET A 75 5.21 -7.05 -13.31
C MET A 75 3.73 -6.69 -13.13
N LYS A 76 2.89 -7.71 -12.97
CA LYS A 76 1.48 -7.53 -12.60
C LYS A 76 1.37 -7.32 -11.10
N VAL A 77 0.82 -6.20 -10.68
CA VAL A 77 0.64 -5.83 -9.27
C VAL A 77 -0.83 -5.91 -8.91
N LEU A 78 -1.13 -6.49 -7.77
CA LEU A 78 -2.43 -6.40 -7.10
C LEU A 78 -2.22 -5.67 -5.78
N MET A 79 -3.03 -4.65 -5.53
CA MET A 79 -3.01 -3.90 -4.27
C MET A 79 -4.39 -3.89 -3.63
N THR A 80 -4.44 -4.24 -2.35
CA THR A 80 -5.62 -4.13 -1.47
C THR A 80 -5.19 -3.49 -0.15
N HIS A 81 -6.13 -3.02 0.67
CA HIS A 81 -5.77 -2.60 2.03
C HIS A 81 -5.65 -3.80 2.97
N ILE A 82 -6.71 -4.59 3.07
CA ILE A 82 -6.72 -5.80 3.92
C ILE A 82 -6.25 -6.98 3.09
N GLY A 83 -5.16 -7.65 3.51
CA GLY A 83 -4.57 -8.70 2.69
C GLY A 83 -4.08 -9.93 3.42
N GLY A 84 -3.56 -9.77 4.62
CA GLY A 84 -2.91 -10.88 5.32
C GLY A 84 -1.51 -11.18 4.78
N PHE A 85 -1.13 -12.44 4.78
CA PHE A 85 0.21 -12.88 4.35
C PHE A 85 0.16 -14.36 3.90
N PRO A 86 1.19 -14.89 3.26
CA PRO A 86 1.21 -16.29 2.81
C PRO A 86 0.88 -17.27 3.93
N GLY A 87 -0.12 -18.12 3.68
CA GLY A 87 -0.67 -19.06 4.65
C GLY A 87 -1.82 -18.51 5.52
N ARG A 88 -2.02 -17.19 5.53
CA ARG A 88 -3.10 -16.50 6.26
C ARG A 88 -3.62 -15.28 5.51
N TYR A 89 -3.90 -15.44 4.23
CA TYR A 89 -4.53 -14.38 3.46
C TYR A 89 -5.94 -14.08 3.96
N ASP A 90 -6.32 -12.79 3.90
CA ASP A 90 -7.72 -12.41 3.98
C ASP A 90 -8.54 -13.12 2.89
N TYR A 91 -9.77 -13.51 3.21
CA TYR A 91 -10.61 -14.27 2.29
C TYR A 91 -10.84 -13.56 0.94
N ASN A 92 -11.17 -12.26 0.98
CA ASN A 92 -11.43 -11.49 -0.25
C ASN A 92 -10.14 -11.27 -1.04
N ALA A 93 -9.03 -10.97 -0.35
CA ALA A 93 -7.72 -10.85 -0.97
C ALA A 93 -7.28 -12.16 -1.63
N PHE A 94 -7.48 -13.27 -0.95
CA PHE A 94 -7.18 -14.60 -1.51
C PHE A 94 -7.91 -14.86 -2.83
N LYS A 95 -9.21 -14.54 -2.89
CA LYS A 95 -9.99 -14.69 -4.13
C LYS A 95 -9.43 -13.86 -5.27
N LEU A 96 -9.05 -12.60 -5.00
CA LEU A 96 -8.43 -11.73 -5.99
C LEU A 96 -7.06 -12.26 -6.45
N ILE A 97 -6.24 -12.76 -5.52
CA ILE A 97 -4.94 -13.35 -5.84
C ILE A 97 -5.09 -14.55 -6.79
N GLU A 98 -6.04 -15.44 -6.50
CA GLU A 98 -6.29 -16.63 -7.31
C GLU A 98 -6.84 -16.27 -8.71
N GLU A 99 -7.67 -15.24 -8.81
CA GLU A 99 -8.24 -14.77 -10.08
C GLU A 99 -7.22 -14.00 -10.93
N ILE A 100 -6.54 -13.03 -10.32
CA ILE A 100 -5.65 -12.09 -11.02
C ILE A 100 -4.26 -12.69 -11.26
N LYS A 101 -3.79 -13.53 -10.34
CA LYS A 101 -2.45 -14.14 -10.38
C LYS A 101 -1.35 -13.08 -10.54
N PRO A 102 -1.19 -12.18 -9.57
CA PRO A 102 -0.18 -11.13 -9.64
C PRO A 102 1.23 -11.67 -9.43
N ASP A 103 2.23 -10.92 -9.88
CA ASP A 103 3.63 -11.15 -9.53
C ASP A 103 3.97 -10.51 -8.19
N ILE A 104 3.31 -9.39 -7.87
CA ILE A 104 3.46 -8.64 -6.62
C ILE A 104 2.09 -8.41 -6.01
N PHE A 105 1.94 -8.78 -4.74
CA PHE A 105 0.76 -8.48 -3.93
C PHE A 105 1.12 -7.47 -2.84
N VAL A 106 0.38 -6.37 -2.78
CA VAL A 106 0.60 -5.26 -1.85
C VAL A 106 -0.61 -5.12 -0.93
N CYS A 107 -0.37 -5.01 0.38
CA CYS A 107 -1.42 -4.70 1.35
C CYS A 107 -0.89 -3.85 2.51
N GLY A 108 -1.78 -3.45 3.41
CA GLY A 108 -1.50 -2.70 4.63
C GLY A 108 -2.23 -3.27 5.84
N HIS A 109 -2.95 -2.41 6.57
CA HIS A 109 -3.89 -2.73 7.65
C HIS A 109 -3.26 -3.30 8.93
N SER A 110 -2.37 -4.29 8.85
CA SER A 110 -1.78 -4.92 10.04
C SER A 110 -0.80 -4.02 10.78
N HIS A 111 -0.32 -2.95 10.14
CA HIS A 111 0.76 -2.08 10.62
C HIS A 111 2.10 -2.82 10.82
N ILE A 112 2.24 -4.00 10.24
CA ILE A 112 3.45 -4.85 10.37
C ILE A 112 4.18 -4.89 9.03
N LEU A 113 5.40 -4.40 9.03
CA LEU A 113 6.28 -4.47 7.87
C LEU A 113 6.55 -5.94 7.49
N ARG A 114 6.24 -6.31 6.26
CA ARG A 114 6.49 -7.65 5.71
C ARG A 114 6.99 -7.56 4.28
N VAL A 115 8.06 -8.27 4.00
CA VAL A 115 8.55 -8.55 2.65
C VAL A 115 8.73 -10.05 2.58
N MET A 116 7.82 -10.74 1.91
CA MET A 116 7.74 -12.20 1.91
C MET A 116 7.56 -12.73 0.49
N ASN A 117 8.08 -13.93 0.23
CA ASN A 117 7.82 -14.65 -0.99
C ASN A 117 6.84 -15.80 -0.73
N ASP A 118 5.67 -15.75 -1.36
CA ASP A 118 4.77 -16.88 -1.44
C ASP A 118 5.30 -17.86 -2.48
N LYS A 119 6.07 -18.83 -2.03
CA LYS A 119 6.70 -19.84 -2.91
C LYS A 119 5.70 -20.72 -3.64
N LYS A 120 4.53 -20.95 -3.03
CA LYS A 120 3.48 -21.78 -3.64
C LYS A 120 2.89 -21.12 -4.89
N ARG A 121 2.78 -19.80 -4.89
CA ARG A 121 2.20 -18.99 -5.97
C ARG A 121 3.22 -18.21 -6.77
N ASN A 122 4.46 -18.18 -6.30
CA ASN A 122 5.54 -17.36 -6.86
C ASN A 122 5.18 -15.87 -6.88
N ILE A 123 4.70 -15.36 -5.75
CA ILE A 123 4.27 -13.96 -5.57
C ILE A 123 5.15 -13.29 -4.51
N MET A 124 5.65 -12.09 -4.80
CA MET A 124 6.25 -11.22 -3.79
C MET A 124 5.13 -10.51 -3.03
N VAL A 125 5.07 -10.69 -1.72
CA VAL A 125 4.06 -10.08 -0.84
C VAL A 125 4.71 -8.95 -0.05
N LEU A 126 4.17 -7.74 -0.19
CA LEU A 126 4.69 -6.53 0.42
C LEU A 126 3.63 -5.88 1.33
N ASN A 127 4.00 -5.61 2.56
CA ASN A 127 3.26 -4.74 3.47
C ASN A 127 4.25 -3.73 4.03
N PRO A 128 4.07 -2.42 3.80
CA PRO A 128 5.04 -1.42 4.25
C PRO A 128 4.99 -1.14 5.75
N GLY A 129 4.04 -1.73 6.47
CA GLY A 129 3.71 -1.32 7.83
C GLY A 129 2.96 0.01 7.85
N ALA A 130 2.89 0.68 8.98
CA ALA A 130 2.23 1.96 9.11
C ALA A 130 3.22 3.13 8.96
N ALA A 131 2.95 4.02 8.02
CA ALA A 131 3.71 5.26 7.85
C ALA A 131 3.28 6.37 8.83
N GLY A 132 2.08 6.25 9.39
CA GLY A 132 1.54 7.15 10.43
C GLY A 132 1.88 6.69 11.84
N VAL A 133 1.26 7.36 12.82
CA VAL A 133 1.51 7.13 14.25
C VAL A 133 0.33 6.47 14.97
N MET A 134 -0.83 6.34 14.31
CA MET A 134 -2.03 5.74 14.91
C MET A 134 -1.96 4.21 14.83
N GLY A 135 -2.18 3.54 15.96
CA GLY A 135 -2.19 2.09 16.07
C GLY A 135 -1.31 1.58 17.21
N PHE A 136 -1.11 0.28 17.26
CA PHE A 136 -0.30 -0.37 18.31
C PHE A 136 1.19 -0.48 17.97
N HIS A 137 1.59 -0.11 16.76
CA HIS A 137 3.00 -0.11 16.35
C HIS A 137 3.78 1.00 17.08
N THR A 138 5.05 0.74 17.34
CA THR A 138 5.96 1.67 18.01
C THR A 138 6.94 2.36 17.06
N VAL A 139 7.08 1.83 15.85
CA VAL A 139 7.99 2.35 14.81
C VAL A 139 7.22 2.55 13.52
N ARG A 140 7.36 3.74 12.94
CA ARG A 140 6.84 4.05 11.61
C ARG A 140 7.70 3.34 10.55
N THR A 141 7.06 2.77 9.55
CA THR A 141 7.76 2.08 8.47
C THR A 141 7.22 2.45 7.09
N ALA A 142 8.08 2.35 6.10
CA ALA A 142 7.77 2.51 4.69
C ALA A 142 8.80 1.73 3.85
N LEU A 143 8.49 1.47 2.61
CA LEU A 143 9.38 0.78 1.68
C LEU A 143 9.75 1.66 0.49
N ARG A 144 10.98 1.49 0.00
CA ARG A 144 11.39 1.99 -1.31
C ARG A 144 12.07 0.85 -2.07
N PHE A 145 11.71 0.68 -3.32
CA PHE A 145 12.30 -0.36 -4.17
C PHE A 145 12.27 0.03 -5.65
N LYS A 146 13.09 -0.61 -6.44
CA LYS A 146 13.08 -0.48 -7.90
C LYS A 146 12.38 -1.68 -8.52
N ILE A 147 11.61 -1.43 -9.55
CA ILE A 147 10.90 -2.40 -10.33
C ILE A 147 11.20 -2.18 -11.82
#